data_b6ddcbe96d042931e89507f2072ad79a
#
_entry.id   b6ddcbe96d042931e89507f2072ad79a
#
_cell.length_a   1.000
_cell.length_b   1.000
_cell.length_c   1.000
_cell.angle_alpha   90.00
_cell.angle_beta   90.00
_cell.angle_gamma   90.00
#
_symmetry.space_group_name_H-M   'P 1'
#
loop_
_entity.id
_entity.type
_entity.pdbx_description
1 polymer ?
#
loop_
_entity_poly.entity_id
_entity_poly.type
_entity_poly.pdbx_seq_one_letter_code
_entity_poly.pdbx_strand_id
1 'polypeptide(L)'
;GLVLGLCGFAKLTKAGADSSLPPYLYIAPDGGIHLGVPSAEMGQGIHTTLAMLLAEELEVEMSQIHHIETLHHPDFKHPTFREWTNSAINFQITGGSVSIRAWHLPFRKLGATARELLQAAAARKWDLPVAECRARNGRIEHSGTGRSLGYGELSVSASRLNPPENP
;
A
#
# COMPACT_ATOMS: atom_id res chain seq x y z
N GLY A 1 7.04 0.39 12.14
CA GLY A 1 6.84 0.17 10.72
C GLY A 1 5.84 1.17 10.11
N LEU A 2 5.83 1.26 8.80
CA LEU A 2 4.83 2.03 8.06
C LEU A 2 3.59 1.15 7.84
N VAL A 3 2.44 1.63 8.31
CA VAL A 3 1.16 0.93 8.20
C VAL A 3 0.19 1.79 7.41
N LEU A 4 -0.36 1.27 6.34
CA LEU A 4 -1.35 1.92 5.51
C LEU A 4 -2.62 1.09 5.38
N GLY A 5 -3.77 1.75 5.58
CA GLY A 5 -5.10 1.21 5.38
C GLY A 5 -5.85 1.99 4.32
N LEU A 6 -6.87 1.38 3.76
CA LEU A 6 -7.84 2.03 2.88
C LEU A 6 -9.13 2.25 3.70
N CYS A 7 -9.46 3.50 4.00
CA CYS A 7 -10.69 3.84 4.71
C CYS A 7 -11.64 4.59 3.78
N GLY A 8 -12.84 4.05 3.57
CA GLY A 8 -13.82 4.64 2.65
C GLY A 8 -13.35 4.66 1.20
N PHE A 9 -14.20 5.06 0.29
CA PHE A 9 -14.01 4.95 -1.17
C PHE A 9 -12.81 5.67 -1.81
N ALA A 10 -11.84 6.17 -1.07
CA ALA A 10 -10.56 6.70 -1.60
C ALA A 10 -9.68 7.44 -0.59
N LYS A 11 -9.95 7.42 0.70
CA LYS A 11 -9.03 8.05 1.66
C LYS A 11 -8.08 7.01 2.22
N LEU A 12 -6.82 7.11 1.84
CA LEU A 12 -5.72 6.43 2.50
C LEU A 12 -5.60 6.99 3.93
N THR A 13 -5.62 6.12 4.91
CA THR A 13 -5.45 6.50 6.31
C THR A 13 -4.25 5.79 6.89
N LYS A 14 -3.57 6.45 7.81
CA LYS A 14 -2.68 5.74 8.71
C LYS A 14 -3.53 4.76 9.52
N ALA A 15 -3.24 3.46 9.42
CA ALA A 15 -3.69 2.55 10.43
C ALA A 15 -2.86 2.85 11.68
N GLY A 16 -3.49 3.40 12.71
CA GLY A 16 -2.83 3.58 14.00
C GLY A 16 -2.47 2.23 14.62
N ALA A 17 -1.52 2.20 15.53
CA ALA A 17 -1.16 1.00 16.30
C ALA A 17 -2.35 0.38 17.07
N ASP A 18 -3.47 1.10 17.15
CA ASP A 18 -4.71 0.73 17.83
C ASP A 18 -5.87 0.38 16.87
N SER A 19 -5.58 0.29 15.56
CA SER A 19 -6.58 -0.11 14.57
C SER A 19 -6.87 -1.60 14.72
N SER A 20 -8.12 -1.95 15.00
CA SER A 20 -8.61 -3.35 15.01
C SER A 20 -8.60 -3.97 13.60
N LEU A 21 -8.36 -3.17 12.55
CA LEU A 21 -8.32 -3.61 11.16
C LEU A 21 -6.89 -4.00 10.77
N PRO A 22 -6.70 -5.18 10.18
CA PRO A 22 -5.41 -5.52 9.58
C PRO A 22 -5.07 -4.54 8.46
N PRO A 23 -3.81 -4.14 8.33
CA PRO A 23 -3.40 -3.19 7.30
C PRO A 23 -3.42 -3.83 5.91
N TYR A 24 -3.73 -3.05 4.89
CA TYR A 24 -3.54 -3.47 3.50
C TYR A 24 -2.06 -3.53 3.11
N LEU A 25 -1.25 -2.66 3.69
CA LEU A 25 0.19 -2.63 3.49
C LEU A 25 0.89 -2.36 4.82
N TYR A 26 1.87 -3.20 5.13
CA TYR A 26 2.79 -3.00 6.23
C TYR A 26 4.22 -3.16 5.76
N ILE A 27 5.04 -2.13 5.97
CA ILE A 27 6.49 -2.15 5.73
C ILE A 27 7.18 -2.17 7.09
N ALA A 28 7.79 -3.30 7.39
CA ALA A 28 8.46 -3.54 8.67
C ALA A 28 9.81 -2.80 8.76
N PRO A 29 10.33 -2.53 9.98
CA PRO A 29 11.64 -1.89 10.15
C PRO A 29 12.81 -2.70 9.58
N ASP A 30 12.68 -4.02 9.48
CA ASP A 30 13.66 -4.92 8.86
C ASP A 30 13.60 -4.93 7.32
N GLY A 31 12.64 -4.23 6.74
CA GLY A 31 12.43 -4.13 5.29
C GLY A 31 11.39 -5.11 4.74
N GLY A 32 10.83 -5.98 5.56
CA GLY A 32 9.76 -6.91 5.15
C GLY A 32 8.52 -6.15 4.68
N ILE A 33 7.99 -6.52 3.51
CA ILE A 33 6.76 -5.96 2.94
C ILE A 33 5.66 -7.01 3.06
N HIS A 34 4.59 -6.65 3.76
CA HIS A 34 3.44 -7.51 3.99
C HIS A 34 2.20 -6.88 3.36
N LEU A 35 1.47 -7.67 2.58
CA LEU A 35 0.32 -7.22 1.82
C LEU A 35 -0.94 -7.97 2.24
N GLY A 36 -1.96 -7.23 2.64
CA GLY A 36 -3.29 -7.75 2.88
C GLY A 36 -4.19 -7.55 1.66
N VAL A 37 -4.82 -8.62 1.18
CA VAL A 37 -5.70 -8.59 0.02
C VAL A 37 -7.14 -8.88 0.45
N PRO A 38 -8.11 -8.01 0.16
CA PRO A 38 -9.50 -8.19 0.59
C PRO A 38 -10.32 -9.09 -0.35
N SER A 39 -9.65 -9.95 -1.10
CA SER A 39 -10.26 -10.93 -2.01
C SER A 39 -9.60 -12.28 -1.83
N ALA A 40 -10.41 -13.34 -1.78
CA ALA A 40 -9.90 -14.70 -1.67
C ALA A 40 -9.17 -15.13 -2.95
N GLU A 41 -8.07 -15.84 -2.80
CA GLU A 41 -7.42 -16.56 -3.89
C GLU A 41 -8.11 -17.90 -4.12
N MET A 42 -8.53 -18.15 -5.35
CA MET A 42 -9.23 -19.36 -5.77
C MET A 42 -8.57 -19.96 -7.03
N GLY A 43 -7.33 -19.57 -7.31
CA GLY A 43 -6.61 -19.92 -8.54
C GLY A 43 -6.81 -18.92 -9.67
N GLN A 44 -7.52 -17.80 -9.44
CA GLN A 44 -7.73 -16.74 -10.45
C GLN A 44 -6.61 -15.69 -10.46
N GLY A 45 -5.62 -15.77 -9.57
CA GLY A 45 -4.43 -14.93 -9.56
C GLY A 45 -4.62 -13.53 -8.97
N ILE A 46 -5.65 -13.29 -8.14
CA ILE A 46 -5.91 -11.95 -7.58
C ILE A 46 -4.79 -11.50 -6.63
N HIS A 47 -4.23 -12.41 -5.82
CA HIS A 47 -3.12 -12.09 -4.93
C HIS A 47 -1.89 -11.63 -5.71
N THR A 48 -1.50 -12.39 -6.73
CA THR A 48 -0.37 -12.02 -7.60
C THR A 48 -0.63 -10.71 -8.31
N THR A 49 -1.82 -10.52 -8.87
CA THR A 49 -2.14 -9.31 -9.64
C THR A 49 -2.10 -8.05 -8.78
N LEU A 50 -2.72 -8.07 -7.58
CA LEU A 50 -2.71 -6.90 -6.69
C LEU A 50 -1.32 -6.64 -6.10
N ALA A 51 -0.55 -7.68 -5.83
CA ALA A 51 0.84 -7.55 -5.42
C ALA A 51 1.71 -6.91 -6.52
N MET A 52 1.53 -7.29 -7.79
CA MET A 52 2.24 -6.68 -8.92
C MET A 52 1.90 -5.20 -9.09
N LEU A 53 0.62 -4.81 -8.97
CA LEU A 53 0.20 -3.42 -9.03
C LEU A 53 0.81 -2.57 -7.90
N LEU A 54 0.85 -3.13 -6.70
CA LEU A 54 1.51 -2.48 -5.57
C LEU A 54 3.01 -2.36 -5.79
N ALA A 55 3.68 -3.44 -6.23
CA ALA A 55 5.12 -3.49 -6.44
C ALA A 55 5.58 -2.47 -7.47
N GLU A 56 4.84 -2.34 -8.57
CA GLU A 56 5.07 -1.34 -9.63
C GLU A 56 5.10 0.07 -9.06
N GLU A 57 4.07 0.46 -8.32
CA GLU A 57 3.96 1.81 -7.77
C GLU A 57 4.90 2.05 -6.58
N LEU A 58 5.22 1.01 -5.84
CA LEU A 58 6.13 1.07 -4.69
C LEU A 58 7.61 1.00 -5.12
N GLU A 59 7.91 0.73 -6.38
CA GLU A 59 9.27 0.56 -6.92
C GLU A 59 10.05 -0.57 -6.20
N VAL A 60 9.40 -1.74 -6.09
CA VAL A 60 9.98 -2.94 -5.50
C VAL A 60 9.82 -4.14 -6.42
N GLU A 61 10.70 -5.13 -6.30
CA GLU A 61 10.55 -6.41 -6.95
C GLU A 61 9.51 -7.27 -6.21
N MET A 62 8.81 -8.15 -6.92
CA MET A 62 7.85 -9.09 -6.33
C MET A 62 8.47 -9.97 -5.23
N SER A 63 9.75 -10.32 -5.37
CA SER A 63 10.51 -11.08 -4.38
C SER A 63 10.72 -10.37 -3.04
N GLN A 64 10.51 -9.06 -3.00
CA GLN A 64 10.59 -8.24 -1.77
C GLN A 64 9.27 -8.21 -1.00
N ILE A 65 8.18 -8.69 -1.60
CA ILE A 65 6.90 -8.88 -0.90
C ILE A 65 6.94 -10.23 -0.21
N HIS A 66 7.19 -10.22 1.09
CA HIS A 66 7.48 -11.42 1.87
C HIS A 66 6.22 -12.19 2.26
N HIS A 67 5.08 -11.51 2.35
CA HIS A 67 3.84 -12.12 2.78
C HIS A 67 2.64 -11.49 2.08
N ILE A 68 1.76 -12.34 1.58
CA ILE A 68 0.48 -11.95 0.99
C ILE A 68 -0.59 -12.80 1.65
N GLU A 69 -1.58 -12.16 2.25
CA GLU A 69 -2.67 -12.85 2.92
C GLU A 69 -4.05 -12.31 2.51
N THR A 70 -5.06 -13.16 2.57
CA THR A 70 -6.45 -12.71 2.45
C THR A 70 -6.89 -12.06 3.75
N LEU A 71 -7.22 -10.79 3.69
CA LEU A 71 -7.85 -10.09 4.80
C LEU A 71 -9.33 -10.45 4.88
N HIS A 72 -9.79 -10.78 6.09
CA HIS A 72 -11.20 -11.05 6.37
C HIS A 72 -11.68 -10.21 7.55
N HIS A 73 -12.52 -9.21 7.27
CA HIS A 73 -13.15 -8.38 8.30
C HIS A 73 -14.41 -7.73 7.75
N PRO A 74 -15.47 -7.53 8.56
CA PRO A 74 -16.74 -6.91 8.12
C PRO A 74 -16.59 -5.51 7.52
N ASP A 75 -15.52 -4.80 7.84
CA ASP A 75 -15.26 -3.45 7.32
C ASP A 75 -14.55 -3.44 5.95
N PHE A 76 -14.05 -4.57 5.48
CA PHE A 76 -13.48 -4.70 4.13
C PHE A 76 -14.57 -4.84 3.08
N LYS A 77 -15.38 -3.79 2.96
CA LYS A 77 -16.49 -3.73 2.01
C LYS A 77 -15.96 -3.53 0.60
N HIS A 78 -16.60 -4.18 -0.35
CA HIS A 78 -16.23 -4.05 -1.75
C HIS A 78 -16.45 -2.60 -2.24
N PRO A 79 -15.46 -1.92 -2.82
CA PRO A 79 -15.53 -0.47 -3.10
C PRO A 79 -16.69 -0.07 -4.01
N THR A 80 -17.01 -0.89 -5.01
CA THR A 80 -18.00 -0.56 -6.04
C THR A 80 -19.24 -1.46 -6.03
N PHE A 81 -19.41 -2.32 -5.00
CA PHE A 81 -20.49 -3.31 -4.98
C PHE A 81 -21.87 -2.65 -5.03
N ARG A 82 -22.08 -1.59 -4.27
CA ARG A 82 -23.36 -0.85 -4.23
C ARG A 82 -23.72 -0.24 -5.59
N GLU A 83 -22.75 0.38 -6.24
CA GLU A 83 -22.93 1.03 -7.55
C GLU A 83 -23.25 -0.02 -8.61
N TRP A 84 -22.54 -1.13 -8.57
CA TRP A 84 -22.67 -2.19 -9.57
C TRP A 84 -23.96 -3.00 -9.44
N THR A 85 -24.40 -3.28 -8.20
CA THR A 85 -25.59 -4.13 -7.95
C THR A 85 -26.86 -3.33 -7.65
N ASN A 86 -26.75 -2.01 -7.49
CA ASN A 86 -27.82 -1.16 -6.94
C ASN A 86 -28.37 -1.70 -5.59
N SER A 87 -27.53 -2.35 -4.81
CA SER A 87 -27.90 -2.98 -3.54
C SER A 87 -27.73 -2.01 -2.37
N ALA A 88 -28.66 -2.05 -1.43
CA ALA A 88 -28.51 -1.33 -0.16
C ALA A 88 -27.46 -1.95 0.76
N ILE A 89 -27.10 -3.23 0.52
CA ILE A 89 -26.14 -4.00 1.32
C ILE A 89 -24.77 -3.94 0.63
N ASN A 90 -23.71 -3.76 1.43
CA ASN A 90 -22.33 -3.84 0.99
C ASN A 90 -21.54 -4.75 1.94
N PHE A 91 -20.79 -5.67 1.36
CA PHE A 91 -20.00 -6.64 2.10
C PHE A 91 -18.69 -6.97 1.34
N GLN A 92 -17.80 -7.67 2.00
CA GLN A 92 -16.61 -8.24 1.36
C GLN A 92 -17.04 -9.41 0.47
N ILE A 93 -16.63 -9.39 -0.80
CA ILE A 93 -16.99 -10.41 -1.78
C ILE A 93 -15.83 -10.72 -2.72
N THR A 94 -15.72 -11.99 -3.07
CA THR A 94 -14.87 -12.49 -4.15
C THR A 94 -15.74 -13.26 -5.12
N GLY A 95 -15.96 -12.73 -6.32
CA GLY A 95 -16.84 -13.34 -7.33
C GLY A 95 -17.27 -12.32 -8.39
N GLY A 96 -18.03 -12.76 -9.40
CA GLY A 96 -18.58 -11.87 -10.42
C GLY A 96 -17.56 -11.11 -11.25
N SER A 97 -16.30 -11.53 -11.30
CA SER A 97 -15.19 -10.84 -11.99
C SER A 97 -14.98 -9.39 -11.53
N VAL A 98 -15.30 -9.07 -10.27
CA VAL A 98 -15.25 -7.70 -9.77
C VAL A 98 -13.98 -7.35 -9.00
N SER A 99 -13.21 -8.34 -8.50
CA SER A 99 -12.08 -8.07 -7.61
C SER A 99 -11.05 -7.13 -8.22
N ILE A 100 -10.51 -7.46 -9.39
CA ILE A 100 -9.50 -6.58 -10.03
C ILE A 100 -10.10 -5.23 -10.45
N ARG A 101 -11.32 -5.20 -10.91
CA ARG A 101 -12.00 -3.94 -11.31
C ARG A 101 -12.15 -2.97 -10.13
N ALA A 102 -12.41 -3.51 -8.94
CA ALA A 102 -12.61 -2.73 -7.73
C ALA A 102 -11.29 -2.30 -7.08
N TRP A 103 -10.29 -3.20 -7.07
CA TRP A 103 -9.07 -3.01 -6.28
C TRP A 103 -7.87 -2.52 -7.09
N HIS A 104 -7.96 -2.47 -8.42
CA HIS A 104 -6.87 -2.00 -9.29
C HIS A 104 -6.37 -0.60 -8.87
N LEU A 105 -7.23 0.41 -8.93
CA LEU A 105 -6.84 1.79 -8.58
C LEU A 105 -6.49 1.96 -7.09
N PRO A 106 -7.26 1.40 -6.13
CA PRO A 106 -6.89 1.46 -4.72
C PRO A 106 -5.49 0.90 -4.41
N PHE A 107 -5.10 -0.23 -5.02
CA PHE A 107 -3.78 -0.82 -4.77
C PHE A 107 -2.64 -0.04 -5.42
N ARG A 108 -2.87 0.54 -6.59
CA ARG A 108 -1.91 1.47 -7.19
C ARG A 108 -1.70 2.69 -6.30
N LYS A 109 -2.77 3.33 -5.85
CA LYS A 109 -2.70 4.46 -4.93
C LYS A 109 -2.02 4.09 -3.61
N LEU A 110 -2.24 2.89 -3.10
CA LEU A 110 -1.60 2.40 -1.88
C LEU A 110 -0.07 2.34 -2.04
N GLY A 111 0.41 1.78 -3.14
CA GLY A 111 1.85 1.72 -3.48
C GLY A 111 2.45 3.11 -3.67
N ALA A 112 1.80 3.96 -4.46
CA ALA A 112 2.25 5.34 -4.72
C ALA A 112 2.33 6.15 -3.42
N THR A 113 1.30 6.07 -2.56
CA THR A 113 1.31 6.75 -1.25
C THR A 113 2.47 6.31 -0.38
N ALA A 114 2.72 5.01 -0.28
CA ALA A 114 3.83 4.49 0.52
C ALA A 114 5.17 5.01 -0.02
N ARG A 115 5.37 4.97 -1.34
CA ARG A 115 6.56 5.52 -2.00
C ARG A 115 6.77 6.98 -1.67
N GLU A 116 5.75 7.83 -1.82
CA GLU A 116 5.85 9.27 -1.56
C GLU A 116 6.15 9.57 -0.08
N LEU A 117 5.54 8.82 0.85
CA LEU A 117 5.85 8.96 2.28
C LEU A 117 7.30 8.58 2.60
N LEU A 118 7.83 7.53 1.98
CA LEU A 118 9.22 7.10 2.14
C LEU A 118 10.20 8.12 1.54
N GLN A 119 9.89 8.66 0.35
CA GLN A 119 10.67 9.74 -0.26
C GLN A 119 10.69 11.00 0.63
N ALA A 120 9.54 11.41 1.15
CA ALA A 120 9.44 12.54 2.06
C ALA A 120 10.20 12.31 3.38
N ALA A 121 10.19 11.08 3.90
CA ALA A 121 10.95 10.72 5.10
C ALA A 121 12.47 10.79 4.86
N ALA A 122 12.94 10.32 3.71
CA ALA A 122 14.35 10.40 3.33
C ALA A 122 14.79 11.87 3.12
N ALA A 123 13.99 12.66 2.39
CA ALA A 123 14.23 14.07 2.14
C ALA A 123 14.39 14.85 3.44
N ARG A 124 13.49 14.65 4.41
CA ARG A 124 13.60 15.27 5.74
C ARG A 124 14.86 14.83 6.50
N LYS A 125 15.21 13.54 6.43
CA LYS A 125 16.39 13.01 7.11
C LYS A 125 17.70 13.54 6.53
N TRP A 126 17.72 13.83 5.25
CA TRP A 126 18.90 14.34 4.54
C TRP A 126 18.95 15.85 4.42
N ASP A 127 17.87 16.55 4.76
CA ASP A 127 17.65 17.98 4.55
C ASP A 127 17.80 18.36 3.05
N LEU A 128 17.04 17.64 2.21
CA LEU A 128 17.06 17.77 0.74
C LEU A 128 15.63 17.92 0.19
N PRO A 129 15.48 18.51 -1.01
CA PRO A 129 14.20 18.52 -1.71
C PRO A 129 13.71 17.10 -2.01
N VAL A 130 12.40 16.84 -1.81
CA VAL A 130 11.79 15.53 -2.11
C VAL A 130 12.00 15.12 -3.58
N ALA A 131 11.98 16.10 -4.50
CA ALA A 131 12.17 15.87 -5.93
C ALA A 131 13.55 15.27 -6.29
N GLU A 132 14.53 15.39 -5.41
CA GLU A 132 15.87 14.80 -5.58
C GLU A 132 15.98 13.38 -5.01
N CYS A 133 14.96 12.94 -4.27
CA CYS A 133 14.88 11.62 -3.65
C CYS A 133 14.09 10.66 -4.54
N ARG A 134 14.74 9.61 -5.06
CA ARG A 134 14.13 8.65 -5.97
C ARG A 134 13.98 7.29 -5.31
N ALA A 135 12.82 6.67 -5.49
CA ALA A 135 12.59 5.29 -5.12
C ALA A 135 13.19 4.35 -6.17
N ARG A 136 13.83 3.28 -5.73
CA ARG A 136 14.34 2.21 -6.57
C ARG A 136 14.61 0.96 -5.76
N ASN A 137 14.06 -0.17 -6.20
CA ASN A 137 14.31 -1.49 -5.61
C ASN A 137 14.23 -1.52 -4.07
N GLY A 138 13.17 -0.93 -3.49
CA GLY A 138 12.96 -0.94 -2.03
C GLY A 138 13.87 0.01 -1.25
N ARG A 139 14.46 0.98 -1.93
CA ARG A 139 15.33 2.01 -1.34
C ARG A 139 14.95 3.39 -1.85
N ILE A 140 15.28 4.40 -1.07
CA ILE A 140 15.28 5.79 -1.53
C ILE A 140 16.74 6.19 -1.75
N GLU A 141 17.02 6.76 -2.92
CA GLU A 141 18.35 7.17 -3.37
C GLU A 141 18.37 8.67 -3.68
N HIS A 142 19.51 9.31 -3.38
CA HIS A 142 19.81 10.66 -3.81
C HIS A 142 21.06 10.63 -4.70
N SER A 143 20.86 10.81 -6.01
CA SER A 143 21.94 10.69 -7.01
C SER A 143 23.07 11.71 -6.82
N GLY A 144 22.75 12.93 -6.36
CA GLY A 144 23.73 14.00 -6.18
C GLY A 144 24.76 13.72 -5.09
N THR A 145 24.43 12.94 -4.04
CA THR A 145 25.35 12.61 -2.95
C THR A 145 25.66 11.13 -2.81
N GLY A 146 25.04 10.26 -3.60
CA GLY A 146 25.18 8.81 -3.48
C GLY A 146 24.56 8.22 -2.21
N ARG A 147 23.80 9.00 -1.44
CA ARG A 147 23.09 8.51 -0.23
C ARG A 147 21.98 7.54 -0.62
N SER A 148 21.78 6.53 0.20
CA SER A 148 20.69 5.55 0.01
C SER A 148 20.20 5.01 1.35
N LEU A 149 18.88 4.85 1.51
CA LEU A 149 18.22 4.26 2.69
C LEU A 149 17.18 3.25 2.26
N GLY A 150 17.15 2.10 2.92
CA GLY A 150 16.12 1.09 2.71
C GLY A 150 14.76 1.53 3.25
N TYR A 151 13.69 0.97 2.71
CA TYR A 151 12.33 1.28 3.14
C TYR A 151 12.11 0.97 4.62
N GLY A 152 12.69 -0.13 5.12
CA GLY A 152 12.64 -0.48 6.55
C GLY A 152 13.23 0.59 7.45
N GLU A 153 14.39 1.16 7.05
CA GLU A 153 15.06 2.22 7.81
C GLU A 153 14.24 3.52 7.86
N LEU A 154 13.37 3.73 6.86
CA LEU A 154 12.50 4.91 6.73
C LEU A 154 11.09 4.68 7.27
N SER A 155 10.67 3.43 7.46
CA SER A 155 9.29 3.04 7.75
C SER A 155 8.71 3.74 8.98
N VAL A 156 9.50 3.87 10.05
CA VAL A 156 9.07 4.54 11.29
C VAL A 156 8.94 6.05 11.10
N SER A 157 9.85 6.69 10.38
CA SER A 157 9.76 8.14 10.09
C SER A 157 8.65 8.45 9.10
N ALA A 158 8.47 7.63 8.08
CA ALA A 158 7.38 7.74 7.11
C ALA A 158 6.00 7.61 7.78
N SER A 159 5.85 6.72 8.78
CA SER A 159 4.59 6.55 9.50
C SER A 159 4.13 7.79 10.29
N ARG A 160 5.00 8.76 10.51
CA ARG A 160 4.68 10.03 11.19
C ARG A 160 4.20 11.12 10.24
N LEU A 161 4.32 10.91 8.93
CA LEU A 161 3.91 11.87 7.90
C LEU A 161 2.44 11.70 7.53
N ASN A 162 1.82 12.76 7.02
CA ASN A 162 0.47 12.66 6.48
C ASN A 162 0.52 12.12 5.05
N PRO A 163 -0.39 11.20 4.69
CA PRO A 163 -0.51 10.73 3.32
C PRO A 163 -0.81 11.89 2.36
N PRO A 164 -0.28 11.87 1.11
CA PRO A 164 -0.66 12.81 0.08
C PRO A 164 -2.14 12.65 -0.29
N GLU A 165 -2.77 13.71 -0.76
CA GLU A 165 -4.19 13.69 -1.15
C GLU A 165 -4.40 12.95 -2.48
N ASN A 166 -3.48 13.11 -3.43
CA ASN A 166 -3.52 12.53 -4.77
C ASN A 166 -2.14 11.94 -5.13
N PRO A 167 -1.85 10.73 -4.67
CA PRO A 167 -0.59 10.07 -4.99
C PRO A 167 -0.54 9.57 -6.43
#